data_a645376a22757c7a3243ef016aa35835
#
_entry.id   a645376a22757c7a3243ef016aa35835
#
_cell.length_a   1.000
_cell.length_b   1.000
_cell.length_c   1.000
_cell.angle_alpha   90.00
_cell.angle_beta   90.00
_cell.angle_gamma   90.00
#
_symmetry.space_group_name_H-M   'P 1'
#
loop_
_entity.id
_entity.type
_entity.pdbx_description
1 polymer ?
#
loop_
_entity_poly.entity_id
_entity_poly.type
_entity_poly.pdbx_seq_one_letter_code
_entity_poly.pdbx_strand_id
1 'polypeptide(L)'
;MKKTIVMGASSGIGHEVARLMIERGWTVGVAARRVDKLEGLRACAPERVFTARIDVTDAHAEEALRKLIDRMGGLDLYFHAAGIGWKNPMLQADKELMTMQTNAMGFTRMVGAAYQYFAGNGGGHIACITSIAGTKGLGPAPAYSATKAMQNTYLQALEQLAANKKLNISFTDIRPGFVDTPLLAGSSHFPMLMNAEKVAKSIMKAIDKRRHICIIDCRWHVLTTLWQHIPNWVWRRMKLVKDA
;
A
#
# COMPACT_ATOMS: atom_id res chain seq x y z
N MET A 1 14.40 -19.60 -0.54
CA MET A 1 13.88 -18.70 0.50
C MET A 1 13.25 -17.51 -0.21
N LYS A 2 12.03 -17.12 0.14
CA LYS A 2 11.29 -16.05 -0.56
C LYS A 2 11.91 -14.68 -0.23
N LYS A 3 12.14 -13.86 -1.24
CA LYS A 3 12.73 -12.53 -1.13
C LYS A 3 11.64 -11.47 -1.33
N THR A 4 11.49 -10.56 -0.38
CA THR A 4 10.44 -9.53 -0.45
C THR A 4 10.99 -8.15 -0.08
N ILE A 5 10.46 -7.11 -0.71
CA ILE A 5 10.68 -5.73 -0.27
C ILE A 5 9.37 -5.16 0.25
N VAL A 6 9.43 -4.56 1.44
CA VAL A 6 8.32 -3.82 2.06
C VAL A 6 8.64 -2.33 2.00
N MET A 7 8.00 -1.62 1.08
CA MET A 7 8.07 -0.18 0.95
C MET A 7 7.09 0.49 1.91
N GLY A 8 7.58 1.28 2.87
CA GLY A 8 6.78 1.87 3.94
C GLY A 8 6.75 1.03 5.23
N ALA A 9 7.86 0.36 5.55
CA ALA A 9 7.98 -0.55 6.69
C ALA A 9 8.19 0.13 8.06
N SER A 10 8.27 1.46 8.14
CA SER A 10 8.62 2.15 9.39
C SER A 10 7.51 2.24 10.43
N SER A 11 6.26 1.92 10.08
CA SER A 11 5.12 1.96 11.00
C SER A 11 3.87 1.29 10.42
N GLY A 12 2.85 1.10 11.26
CA GLY A 12 1.52 0.65 10.86
C GLY A 12 1.51 -0.70 10.14
N ILE A 13 0.67 -0.82 9.11
CA ILE A 13 0.46 -2.08 8.39
C ILE A 13 1.76 -2.60 7.76
N GLY A 14 2.57 -1.71 7.15
CA GLY A 14 3.83 -2.10 6.52
C GLY A 14 4.82 -2.71 7.50
N HIS A 15 4.90 -2.17 8.72
CA HIS A 15 5.74 -2.69 9.79
C HIS A 15 5.28 -4.10 10.23
N GLU A 16 3.97 -4.28 10.48
CA GLU A 16 3.42 -5.56 10.90
C GLU A 16 3.56 -6.65 9.83
N VAL A 17 3.37 -6.29 8.56
CA VAL A 17 3.57 -7.24 7.45
C VAL A 17 5.05 -7.63 7.33
N ALA A 18 5.99 -6.67 7.44
CA ALA A 18 7.42 -6.96 7.44
C ALA A 18 7.81 -7.90 8.59
N ARG A 19 7.31 -7.64 9.81
CA ARG A 19 7.53 -8.51 10.97
C ARG A 19 7.07 -9.94 10.71
N LEU A 20 5.83 -10.14 10.20
CA LEU A 20 5.31 -11.46 9.88
C LEU A 20 6.11 -12.17 8.77
N MET A 21 6.64 -11.45 7.79
CA MET A 21 7.49 -12.01 6.74
C MET A 21 8.84 -12.47 7.31
N ILE A 22 9.44 -11.67 8.23
CA ILE A 22 10.68 -12.04 8.93
C ILE A 22 10.47 -13.28 9.79
N GLU A 23 9.38 -13.36 10.56
CA GLU A 23 9.02 -14.53 11.38
C GLU A 23 8.83 -15.81 10.54
N ARG A 24 8.37 -15.68 9.30
CA ARG A 24 8.27 -16.80 8.35
C ARG A 24 9.60 -17.22 7.72
N GLY A 25 10.70 -16.61 8.12
CA GLY A 25 12.03 -16.94 7.60
C GLY A 25 12.32 -16.37 6.21
N TRP A 26 11.59 -15.36 5.73
CA TRP A 26 11.87 -14.73 4.44
C TRP A 26 13.08 -13.80 4.51
N THR A 27 13.71 -13.55 3.37
CA THR A 27 14.66 -12.45 3.21
C THR A 27 13.86 -11.18 2.93
N VAL A 28 14.01 -10.15 3.78
CA VAL A 28 13.15 -8.97 3.74
C VAL A 28 13.96 -7.69 3.57
N GLY A 29 13.75 -6.97 2.49
CA GLY A 29 14.16 -5.59 2.32
C GLY A 29 13.11 -4.67 2.94
N VAL A 30 13.47 -3.92 3.97
CA VAL A 30 12.60 -2.94 4.61
C VAL A 30 13.04 -1.54 4.22
N ALA A 31 12.13 -0.77 3.62
CA ALA A 31 12.44 0.55 3.08
C ALA A 31 11.47 1.61 3.60
N ALA A 32 11.99 2.75 4.01
CA ALA A 32 11.24 3.92 4.44
C ALA A 32 12.15 5.17 4.46
N ARG A 33 11.54 6.35 4.65
CA ARG A 33 12.27 7.61 4.87
C ARG A 33 13.04 7.63 6.19
N ARG A 34 12.44 7.07 7.24
CA ARG A 34 13.00 7.01 8.61
C ARG A 34 13.67 5.65 8.83
N VAL A 35 14.97 5.61 8.61
CA VAL A 35 15.76 4.37 8.73
C VAL A 35 15.89 3.92 10.18
N ASP A 36 15.97 4.85 11.12
CA ASP A 36 15.99 4.58 12.56
C ASP A 36 14.85 3.66 13.00
N LYS A 37 13.68 3.82 12.41
CA LYS A 37 12.50 2.97 12.67
C LYS A 37 12.58 1.56 12.07
N LEU A 38 13.57 1.28 11.21
CA LEU A 38 13.76 -0.02 10.57
C LEU A 38 14.73 -0.92 11.33
N GLU A 39 15.56 -0.34 12.21
CA GLU A 39 16.60 -1.09 12.92
C GLU A 39 16.02 -2.13 13.87
N GLY A 40 14.85 -1.89 14.46
CA GLY A 40 14.13 -2.89 15.25
C GLY A 40 13.76 -4.14 14.45
N LEU A 41 13.33 -3.98 13.19
CA LEU A 41 13.06 -5.10 12.29
C LEU A 41 14.35 -5.82 11.89
N ARG A 42 15.43 -5.08 11.63
CA ARG A 42 16.73 -5.65 11.30
C ARG A 42 17.30 -6.47 12.44
N ALA A 43 17.17 -5.99 13.66
CA ALA A 43 17.66 -6.69 14.86
C ALA A 43 17.03 -8.07 15.07
N CYS A 44 15.80 -8.30 14.54
CA CYS A 44 15.13 -9.61 14.62
C CYS A 44 15.83 -10.69 13.79
N ALA A 45 16.49 -10.33 12.69
CA ALA A 45 17.19 -11.28 11.80
C ALA A 45 18.24 -10.53 10.93
N PRO A 46 19.38 -10.10 11.50
CA PRO A 46 20.34 -9.21 10.83
C PRO A 46 20.88 -9.76 9.50
N GLU A 47 20.97 -11.08 9.38
CA GLU A 47 21.45 -11.80 8.19
C GLU A 47 20.44 -11.85 7.03
N ARG A 48 19.15 -11.61 7.31
CA ARG A 48 18.05 -11.71 6.33
C ARG A 48 17.27 -10.43 6.14
N VAL A 49 17.52 -9.39 6.95
CA VAL A 49 16.82 -8.11 6.87
C VAL A 49 17.76 -7.01 6.39
N PHE A 50 17.41 -6.44 5.25
CA PHE A 50 18.16 -5.38 4.58
C PHE A 50 17.42 -4.05 4.71
N THR A 51 18.01 -3.06 5.35
CA THR A 51 17.43 -1.72 5.47
C THR A 51 17.83 -0.82 4.32
N ALA A 52 16.92 0.05 3.88
CA ALA A 52 17.21 1.11 2.92
C ALA A 52 16.41 2.39 3.23
N ARG A 53 17.09 3.54 3.10
CA ARG A 53 16.40 4.83 3.07
C ARG A 53 15.86 5.07 1.68
N ILE A 54 14.53 5.04 1.53
CA ILE A 54 13.86 5.35 0.27
C ILE A 54 12.71 6.31 0.56
N ASP A 55 12.75 7.48 -0.05
CA ASP A 55 11.61 8.39 -0.16
C ASP A 55 10.99 8.20 -1.54
N VAL A 56 9.76 7.74 -1.60
CA VAL A 56 9.07 7.46 -2.87
C VAL A 56 8.86 8.72 -3.72
N THR A 57 8.97 9.92 -3.12
CA THR A 57 8.85 11.20 -3.82
C THR A 57 10.16 11.65 -4.46
N ASP A 58 11.29 11.05 -4.07
CA ASP A 58 12.62 11.38 -4.60
C ASP A 58 12.76 10.87 -6.06
N ALA A 59 13.44 11.64 -6.89
CA ALA A 59 13.76 11.27 -8.26
C ALA A 59 14.64 10.02 -8.36
N HIS A 60 15.49 9.77 -7.37
CA HIS A 60 16.41 8.62 -7.29
C HIS A 60 15.82 7.40 -6.57
N ALA A 61 14.52 7.41 -6.20
CA ALA A 61 13.88 6.32 -5.47
C ALA A 61 13.95 4.97 -6.21
N GLU A 62 13.85 4.98 -7.54
CA GLU A 62 13.98 3.78 -8.38
C GLU A 62 15.37 3.17 -8.31
N GLU A 63 16.41 3.99 -8.36
CA GLU A 63 17.80 3.55 -8.24
C GLU A 63 18.04 2.93 -6.86
N ALA A 64 17.54 3.57 -5.81
CA ALA A 64 17.63 3.04 -4.45
C ALA A 64 16.91 1.70 -4.29
N LEU A 65 15.76 1.51 -4.95
CA LEU A 65 15.05 0.24 -4.99
C LEU A 65 15.89 -0.85 -5.68
N ARG A 66 16.48 -0.55 -6.84
CA ARG A 66 17.35 -1.49 -7.58
C ARG A 66 18.55 -1.92 -6.75
N LYS A 67 19.26 -0.96 -6.12
CA LYS A 67 20.37 -1.25 -5.21
C LYS A 67 19.96 -2.17 -4.05
N LEU A 68 18.75 -1.99 -3.50
CA LEU A 68 18.24 -2.88 -2.46
C LEU A 68 17.96 -4.28 -2.98
N ILE A 69 17.37 -4.42 -4.17
CA ILE A 69 17.14 -5.71 -4.84
C ILE A 69 18.47 -6.45 -5.08
N ASP A 70 19.49 -5.74 -5.59
CA ASP A 70 20.81 -6.32 -5.87
C ASP A 70 21.49 -6.82 -4.59
N ARG A 71 21.44 -6.05 -3.51
CA ARG A 71 21.97 -6.45 -2.19
C ARG A 71 21.28 -7.70 -1.64
N MET A 72 19.99 -7.90 -1.94
CA MET A 72 19.21 -9.08 -1.55
C MET A 72 19.41 -10.26 -2.50
N GLY A 73 20.05 -10.04 -3.65
CA GLY A 73 20.25 -11.05 -4.70
C GLY A 73 18.97 -11.42 -5.43
N GLY A 74 18.01 -10.51 -5.54
CA GLY A 74 16.74 -10.68 -6.26
C GLY A 74 15.49 -10.33 -5.47
N LEU A 75 14.32 -10.46 -6.12
CA LEU A 75 13.02 -10.12 -5.58
C LEU A 75 11.94 -11.07 -6.09
N ASP A 76 11.11 -11.63 -5.19
CA ASP A 76 9.93 -12.44 -5.52
C ASP A 76 8.62 -11.70 -5.27
N LEU A 77 8.61 -10.79 -4.28
CA LEU A 77 7.43 -10.01 -3.89
C LEU A 77 7.82 -8.56 -3.61
N TYR A 78 7.15 -7.64 -4.28
CA TYR A 78 7.17 -6.21 -3.94
C TYR A 78 5.88 -5.85 -3.19
N PHE A 79 5.99 -5.43 -1.92
CA PHE A 79 4.87 -5.01 -1.09
C PHE A 79 4.92 -3.49 -0.87
N HIS A 80 3.94 -2.77 -1.42
CA HIS A 80 3.85 -1.31 -1.31
C HIS A 80 2.86 -0.90 -0.23
N ALA A 81 3.36 -0.36 0.87
CA ALA A 81 2.58 0.18 1.98
C ALA A 81 2.86 1.68 2.23
N ALA A 82 3.74 2.30 1.43
CA ALA A 82 4.02 3.72 1.56
C ALA A 82 2.80 4.54 1.13
N GLY A 83 2.37 5.44 1.99
CA GLY A 83 1.26 6.34 1.71
C GLY A 83 0.99 7.27 2.88
N ILE A 84 0.32 8.37 2.58
CA ILE A 84 -0.11 9.38 3.54
C ILE A 84 -1.55 9.77 3.27
N GLY A 85 -2.19 10.40 4.24
CA GLY A 85 -3.54 10.94 4.06
C GLY A 85 -3.97 11.75 5.26
N TRP A 86 -4.78 12.76 5.00
CA TRP A 86 -5.37 13.62 6.01
C TRP A 86 -6.86 13.83 5.72
N LYS A 87 -7.63 14.10 6.78
CA LYS A 87 -8.87 14.84 6.63
C LYS A 87 -8.48 16.28 6.28
N ASN A 88 -9.01 16.81 5.19
CA ASN A 88 -8.66 18.15 4.70
C ASN A 88 -9.88 18.87 4.11
N PRO A 89 -10.94 19.10 4.92
CA PRO A 89 -12.15 19.77 4.44
C PRO A 89 -11.91 21.23 4.04
N MET A 90 -10.83 21.84 4.53
CA MET A 90 -10.42 23.20 4.18
C MET A 90 -9.55 23.28 2.92
N LEU A 91 -9.29 22.16 2.25
CA LEU A 91 -8.48 22.06 1.02
C LEU A 91 -7.11 22.75 1.13
N GLN A 92 -6.45 22.61 2.28
CA GLN A 92 -5.07 23.10 2.46
C GLN A 92 -4.18 22.51 1.38
N ALA A 93 -3.64 23.38 0.53
CA ALA A 93 -2.97 22.97 -0.71
C ALA A 93 -1.72 22.09 -0.47
N ASP A 94 -0.97 22.36 0.59
CA ASP A 94 0.19 21.57 0.99
C ASP A 94 -0.18 20.11 1.28
N LYS A 95 -1.27 19.86 1.98
CA LYS A 95 -1.76 18.50 2.29
C LYS A 95 -2.26 17.78 1.03
N GLU A 96 -3.02 18.49 0.18
CA GLU A 96 -3.49 17.91 -1.08
C GLU A 96 -2.31 17.53 -1.99
N LEU A 97 -1.40 18.47 -2.23
CA LEU A 97 -0.26 18.26 -3.11
C LEU A 97 0.70 17.18 -2.56
N MET A 98 0.99 17.20 -1.26
CA MET A 98 1.84 16.17 -0.65
C MET A 98 1.21 14.76 -0.75
N THR A 99 -0.13 14.68 -0.62
CA THR A 99 -0.87 13.43 -0.83
C THR A 99 -0.72 12.94 -2.27
N MET A 100 -0.88 13.83 -3.25
CA MET A 100 -0.71 13.51 -4.67
C MET A 100 0.73 13.07 -4.98
N GLN A 101 1.73 13.80 -4.49
CA GLN A 101 3.15 13.46 -4.70
C GLN A 101 3.49 12.07 -4.15
N THR A 102 3.04 11.76 -2.94
CA THR A 102 3.37 10.48 -2.29
C THR A 102 2.54 9.33 -2.87
N ASN A 103 1.20 9.48 -2.87
CA ASN A 103 0.30 8.38 -3.16
C ASN A 103 0.05 8.17 -4.67
N ALA A 104 0.22 9.21 -5.52
CA ALA A 104 0.08 9.05 -6.96
C ALA A 104 1.46 8.96 -7.64
N MET A 105 2.24 10.01 -7.62
CA MET A 105 3.53 10.02 -8.34
C MET A 105 4.53 9.01 -7.76
N GLY A 106 4.72 9.02 -6.42
CA GLY A 106 5.60 8.09 -5.73
C GLY A 106 5.18 6.64 -5.89
N PHE A 107 3.88 6.38 -5.79
CA PHE A 107 3.30 5.05 -6.02
C PHE A 107 3.58 4.58 -7.45
N THR A 108 3.26 5.39 -8.47
CA THR A 108 3.48 5.04 -9.88
C THR A 108 4.94 4.73 -10.15
N ARG A 109 5.86 5.58 -9.66
CA ARG A 109 7.31 5.37 -9.78
C ARG A 109 7.74 4.02 -9.22
N MET A 110 7.39 3.75 -7.97
CA MET A 110 7.90 2.56 -7.28
C MET A 110 7.26 1.26 -7.77
N VAL A 111 5.96 1.27 -8.04
CA VAL A 111 5.25 0.10 -8.58
C VAL A 111 5.66 -0.16 -10.03
N GLY A 112 5.85 0.91 -10.82
CA GLY A 112 6.39 0.82 -12.18
C GLY A 112 7.78 0.21 -12.23
N ALA A 113 8.69 0.64 -11.34
CA ALA A 113 10.03 0.07 -11.23
C ALA A 113 10.01 -1.43 -10.84
N ALA A 114 9.14 -1.82 -9.89
CA ALA A 114 8.96 -3.22 -9.52
C ALA A 114 8.38 -4.05 -10.68
N TYR A 115 7.42 -3.49 -11.43
CA TYR A 115 6.87 -4.14 -12.64
C TYR A 115 7.96 -4.38 -13.68
N GLN A 116 8.78 -3.36 -13.99
CA GLN A 116 9.88 -3.49 -14.95
C GLN A 116 10.90 -4.54 -14.51
N TYR A 117 11.24 -4.57 -13.21
CA TYR A 117 12.11 -5.61 -12.67
C TYR A 117 11.55 -7.00 -12.91
N PHE A 118 10.29 -7.26 -12.54
CA PHE A 118 9.66 -8.57 -12.73
C PHE A 118 9.50 -8.93 -14.20
N ALA A 119 9.20 -7.97 -15.07
CA ALA A 119 9.11 -8.21 -16.51
C ALA A 119 10.44 -8.70 -17.12
N GLY A 120 11.57 -8.22 -16.62
CA GLY A 120 12.91 -8.62 -17.07
C GLY A 120 13.50 -9.82 -16.35
N ASN A 121 12.89 -10.32 -15.25
CA ASN A 121 13.46 -11.35 -14.38
C ASN A 121 12.52 -12.55 -14.15
N GLY A 122 11.70 -12.90 -15.14
CA GLY A 122 10.89 -14.13 -15.11
C GLY A 122 9.60 -14.04 -14.30
N GLY A 123 9.22 -12.87 -13.83
CA GLY A 123 7.99 -12.64 -13.11
C GLY A 123 8.13 -12.42 -11.61
N GLY A 124 7.00 -12.32 -10.91
CA GLY A 124 6.96 -12.08 -9.48
C GLY A 124 5.57 -11.68 -9.00
N HIS A 125 5.51 -11.03 -7.83
CA HIS A 125 4.26 -10.61 -7.23
C HIS A 125 4.32 -9.15 -6.78
N ILE A 126 3.35 -8.33 -7.17
CA ILE A 126 3.16 -6.95 -6.72
C ILE A 126 1.92 -6.91 -5.83
N ALA A 127 2.10 -6.57 -4.55
CA ALA A 127 1.01 -6.40 -3.61
C ALA A 127 1.02 -4.98 -3.04
N CYS A 128 -0.11 -4.29 -3.08
CA CYS A 128 -0.19 -2.87 -2.71
C CYS A 128 -1.33 -2.60 -1.73
N ILE A 129 -1.04 -1.79 -0.70
CA ILE A 129 -2.06 -1.23 0.18
C ILE A 129 -2.70 -0.03 -0.52
N THR A 130 -3.90 -0.22 -1.04
CA THR A 130 -4.74 0.87 -1.52
C THR A 130 -5.73 1.31 -0.44
N SER A 131 -7.02 1.29 -0.67
CA SER A 131 -8.06 1.55 0.34
C SER A 131 -9.47 1.31 -0.22
N ILE A 132 -10.42 1.04 0.66
CA ILE A 132 -11.84 1.20 0.34
C ILE A 132 -12.21 2.63 -0.06
N ALA A 133 -11.44 3.62 0.40
CA ALA A 133 -11.61 5.04 0.04
C ALA A 133 -11.44 5.32 -1.47
N GLY A 134 -10.83 4.38 -2.21
CA GLY A 134 -10.72 4.46 -3.67
C GLY A 134 -11.98 4.04 -4.44
N THR A 135 -13.04 3.58 -3.77
CA THR A 135 -14.27 3.13 -4.46
C THR A 135 -15.24 4.27 -4.75
N LYS A 136 -15.20 5.34 -3.99
CA LYS A 136 -16.00 6.56 -4.17
C LYS A 136 -15.23 7.77 -3.65
N GLY A 137 -15.49 8.96 -4.21
CA GLY A 137 -14.92 10.22 -3.69
C GLY A 137 -15.43 10.51 -2.30
N LEU A 138 -14.53 10.87 -1.38
CA LEU A 138 -14.85 11.21 0.01
C LEU A 138 -14.57 12.67 0.27
N GLY A 139 -15.62 13.48 0.51
CA GLY A 139 -15.51 14.92 0.76
C GLY A 139 -14.53 15.30 1.87
N PRO A 140 -14.47 14.59 3.01
CA PRO A 140 -13.51 14.90 4.08
C PRO A 140 -12.03 14.70 3.71
N ALA A 141 -11.71 13.97 2.64
CA ALA A 141 -10.33 13.66 2.23
C ALA A 141 -10.21 13.54 0.70
N PRO A 142 -10.35 14.65 -0.05
CA PRO A 142 -10.46 14.62 -1.51
C PRO A 142 -9.24 14.01 -2.19
N ALA A 143 -8.03 14.55 -1.97
CA ALA A 143 -6.81 14.01 -2.56
C ALA A 143 -6.55 12.55 -2.15
N TYR A 144 -6.83 12.18 -0.91
CA TYR A 144 -6.63 10.80 -0.45
C TYR A 144 -7.53 9.85 -1.24
N SER A 145 -8.85 10.11 -1.30
CA SER A 145 -9.76 9.23 -2.04
C SER A 145 -9.46 9.19 -3.54
N ALA A 146 -9.11 10.32 -4.14
CA ALA A 146 -8.70 10.39 -5.53
C ALA A 146 -7.44 9.56 -5.82
N THR A 147 -6.40 9.68 -4.96
CA THR A 147 -5.18 8.88 -5.12
C THR A 147 -5.42 7.39 -4.92
N LYS A 148 -6.31 6.99 -4.00
CA LYS A 148 -6.65 5.58 -3.79
C LYS A 148 -7.46 4.99 -4.96
N ALA A 149 -8.34 5.78 -5.59
CA ALA A 149 -9.02 5.39 -6.82
C ALA A 149 -8.03 5.22 -7.99
N MET A 150 -7.11 6.17 -8.15
CA MET A 150 -6.01 6.09 -9.12
C MET A 150 -5.18 4.81 -8.93
N GLN A 151 -4.79 4.48 -7.68
CA GLN A 151 -4.01 3.28 -7.38
C GLN A 151 -4.75 2.00 -7.77
N ASN A 152 -6.05 1.89 -7.45
CA ASN A 152 -6.88 0.75 -7.83
C ASN A 152 -6.91 0.56 -9.36
N THR A 153 -7.15 1.65 -10.11
CA THR A 153 -7.19 1.62 -11.58
C THR A 153 -5.82 1.33 -12.19
N TYR A 154 -4.75 1.90 -11.62
CA TYR A 154 -3.39 1.68 -12.10
C TYR A 154 -2.95 0.21 -11.94
N LEU A 155 -3.25 -0.42 -10.79
CA LEU A 155 -2.96 -1.84 -10.59
C LEU A 155 -3.72 -2.72 -11.57
N GLN A 156 -5.01 -2.45 -11.79
CA GLN A 156 -5.83 -3.16 -12.78
C GLN A 156 -5.23 -3.04 -14.20
N ALA A 157 -4.79 -1.84 -14.58
CA ALA A 157 -4.18 -1.59 -15.89
C ALA A 157 -2.84 -2.33 -16.04
N LEU A 158 -2.00 -2.36 -15.00
CA LEU A 158 -0.75 -3.12 -15.01
C LEU A 158 -0.98 -4.63 -15.09
N GLU A 159 -1.99 -5.15 -14.42
CA GLU A 159 -2.37 -6.56 -14.50
C GLU A 159 -2.80 -6.93 -15.92
N GLN A 160 -3.65 -6.10 -16.56
CA GLN A 160 -4.04 -6.28 -17.96
C GLN A 160 -2.82 -6.22 -18.90
N LEU A 161 -1.92 -5.25 -18.67
CA LEU A 161 -0.68 -5.12 -19.47
C LEU A 161 0.22 -6.36 -19.32
N ALA A 162 0.36 -6.90 -18.11
CA ALA A 162 1.12 -8.11 -17.85
C ALA A 162 0.50 -9.33 -18.56
N ALA A 163 -0.82 -9.48 -18.50
CA ALA A 163 -1.55 -10.54 -19.20
C ALA A 163 -1.36 -10.46 -20.71
N ASN A 164 -1.52 -9.28 -21.31
CA ASN A 164 -1.33 -9.06 -22.75
C ASN A 164 0.10 -9.37 -23.22
N LYS A 165 1.09 -9.12 -22.37
CA LYS A 165 2.51 -9.43 -22.64
C LYS A 165 2.90 -10.84 -22.22
N LYS A 166 1.99 -11.64 -21.70
CA LYS A 166 2.21 -13.00 -21.18
C LYS A 166 3.32 -13.05 -20.11
N LEU A 167 3.39 -12.01 -19.27
CA LEU A 167 4.33 -11.93 -18.17
C LEU A 167 3.79 -12.69 -16.94
N ASN A 168 4.65 -13.43 -16.26
CA ASN A 168 4.29 -14.14 -15.02
C ASN A 168 4.31 -13.19 -13.80
N ILE A 169 3.52 -12.11 -13.83
CA ILE A 169 3.41 -11.14 -12.75
C ILE A 169 2.02 -11.23 -12.14
N SER A 170 1.95 -11.52 -10.84
CA SER A 170 0.69 -11.52 -10.09
C SER A 170 0.50 -10.19 -9.37
N PHE A 171 -0.76 -9.79 -9.17
CA PHE A 171 -1.11 -8.56 -8.46
C PHE A 171 -2.05 -8.85 -7.30
N THR A 172 -1.91 -8.10 -6.19
CA THR A 172 -2.85 -8.11 -5.07
C THR A 172 -3.13 -6.68 -4.63
N ASP A 173 -4.34 -6.20 -4.93
CA ASP A 173 -4.87 -4.91 -4.49
C ASP A 173 -5.54 -5.08 -3.12
N ILE A 174 -4.89 -4.59 -2.07
CA ILE A 174 -5.34 -4.71 -0.68
C ILE A 174 -6.06 -3.44 -0.29
N ARG A 175 -7.36 -3.56 0.00
CA ARG A 175 -8.26 -2.45 0.31
C ARG A 175 -8.74 -2.51 1.76
N PRO A 176 -7.96 -2.05 2.74
CA PRO A 176 -8.44 -1.97 4.11
C PRO A 176 -9.42 -0.80 4.29
N GLY A 177 -10.30 -0.94 5.31
CA GLY A 177 -11.01 0.18 5.90
C GLY A 177 -10.13 0.93 6.90
N PHE A 178 -10.70 1.43 8.01
CA PHE A 178 -9.93 2.11 9.04
C PHE A 178 -9.11 1.13 9.88
N VAL A 179 -7.80 1.38 9.95
CA VAL A 179 -6.84 0.58 10.69
C VAL A 179 -6.11 1.46 11.70
N ASP A 180 -6.03 1.01 12.94
CA ASP A 180 -5.32 1.71 14.02
C ASP A 180 -3.82 1.76 13.70
N THR A 181 -3.40 2.91 13.22
CA THR A 181 -2.03 3.20 12.76
C THR A 181 -1.73 4.68 12.94
N PRO A 182 -0.46 5.09 12.92
CA PRO A 182 -0.10 6.50 12.98
C PRO A 182 -0.73 7.37 11.87
N LEU A 183 -1.22 6.79 10.79
CA LEU A 183 -1.93 7.51 9.73
C LEU A 183 -3.26 8.10 10.23
N LEU A 184 -3.90 7.48 11.21
CA LEU A 184 -5.15 7.92 11.82
C LEU A 184 -4.95 8.64 13.17
N ALA A 185 -3.69 8.81 13.61
CA ALA A 185 -3.39 9.46 14.89
C ALA A 185 -3.96 10.90 14.94
N GLY A 186 -4.55 11.25 16.09
CA GLY A 186 -5.17 12.56 16.31
C GLY A 186 -6.63 12.69 15.86
N SER A 187 -7.24 11.63 15.32
CA SER A 187 -8.67 11.60 14.97
C SER A 187 -9.40 10.64 15.90
N SER A 188 -10.41 11.12 16.63
CA SER A 188 -11.26 10.29 17.48
C SER A 188 -12.43 9.69 16.67
N HIS A 189 -12.76 8.42 16.95
CA HIS A 189 -13.96 7.73 16.47
C HIS A 189 -14.00 7.42 14.96
N PHE A 190 -13.24 6.39 14.56
CA PHE A 190 -13.46 5.77 13.24
C PHE A 190 -14.38 4.55 13.38
N PRO A 191 -15.40 4.42 12.51
CA PRO A 191 -16.25 3.23 12.54
C PRO A 191 -15.45 1.97 12.17
N MET A 192 -15.77 0.85 12.82
CA MET A 192 -15.18 -0.45 12.52
C MET A 192 -13.64 -0.44 12.47
N LEU A 193 -13.00 0.30 13.40
CA LEU A 193 -11.54 0.39 13.50
C LEU A 193 -10.93 -0.99 13.71
N MET A 194 -9.93 -1.33 12.92
CA MET A 194 -9.28 -2.64 12.92
C MET A 194 -7.88 -2.55 13.54
N ASN A 195 -7.48 -3.60 14.23
CA ASN A 195 -6.11 -3.75 14.73
C ASN A 195 -5.13 -4.07 13.59
N ALA A 196 -3.98 -3.38 13.55
CA ALA A 196 -3.00 -3.49 12.48
C ALA A 196 -2.40 -4.91 12.34
N GLU A 197 -2.18 -5.62 13.45
CA GLU A 197 -1.66 -7.00 13.42
C GLU A 197 -2.66 -7.98 12.79
N LYS A 198 -3.96 -7.88 13.16
CA LYS A 198 -5.01 -8.70 12.54
C LYS A 198 -5.15 -8.43 11.05
N VAL A 199 -5.02 -7.16 10.64
CA VAL A 199 -5.00 -6.74 9.24
C VAL A 199 -3.80 -7.35 8.52
N ALA A 200 -2.60 -7.27 9.10
CA ALA A 200 -1.40 -7.86 8.52
C ALA A 200 -1.51 -9.39 8.32
N LYS A 201 -2.09 -10.11 9.29
CA LYS A 201 -2.36 -11.56 9.14
C LYS A 201 -3.31 -11.86 7.97
N SER A 202 -4.31 -11.01 7.76
CA SER A 202 -5.24 -11.13 6.61
C SER A 202 -4.55 -10.83 5.28
N ILE A 203 -3.67 -9.83 5.27
CA ILE A 203 -2.82 -9.50 4.11
C ILE A 203 -1.93 -10.67 3.73
N MET A 204 -1.24 -11.28 4.69
CA MET A 204 -0.39 -12.44 4.42
C MET A 204 -1.16 -13.59 3.77
N LYS A 205 -2.39 -13.87 4.25
CA LYS A 205 -3.27 -14.88 3.61
C LYS A 205 -3.67 -14.50 2.18
N ALA A 206 -3.89 -13.20 1.90
CA ALA A 206 -4.21 -12.73 0.56
C ALA A 206 -3.02 -12.87 -0.40
N ILE A 207 -1.82 -12.54 0.07
CA ILE A 207 -0.56 -12.69 -0.67
C ILE A 207 -0.28 -14.18 -0.97
N ASP A 208 -0.43 -15.06 0.02
CA ASP A 208 -0.21 -16.50 -0.15
C ASP A 208 -1.16 -17.09 -1.22
N LYS A 209 -2.40 -16.59 -1.28
CA LYS A 209 -3.43 -17.00 -2.23
C LYS A 209 -3.41 -16.23 -3.56
N ARG A 210 -2.51 -15.28 -3.72
CA ARG A 210 -2.43 -14.36 -4.89
C ARG A 210 -3.79 -13.77 -5.26
N ARG A 211 -4.55 -13.29 -4.28
CA ARG A 211 -5.88 -12.69 -4.53
C ARG A 211 -5.73 -11.40 -5.30
N HIS A 212 -6.47 -11.22 -6.40
CA HIS A 212 -6.48 -10.00 -7.20
C HIS A 212 -6.91 -8.79 -6.37
N ILE A 213 -8.02 -8.89 -5.67
CA ILE A 213 -8.56 -7.86 -4.77
C ILE A 213 -8.82 -8.46 -3.40
N CYS A 214 -8.39 -7.77 -2.35
CA CYS A 214 -8.64 -8.16 -0.98
C CYS A 214 -9.17 -6.97 -0.17
N ILE A 215 -10.49 -6.88 0.00
CA ILE A 215 -11.10 -5.96 0.95
C ILE A 215 -10.99 -6.60 2.33
N ILE A 216 -10.35 -5.88 3.28
CA ILE A 216 -10.11 -6.42 4.60
C ILE A 216 -11.24 -6.06 5.53
N ASP A 217 -11.75 -7.11 6.20
CA ASP A 217 -12.95 -7.24 7.01
C ASP A 217 -14.22 -7.37 6.13
N CYS A 218 -15.01 -8.42 6.44
CA CYS A 218 -16.25 -8.72 5.73
C CYS A 218 -17.29 -7.58 5.81
N ARG A 219 -17.30 -6.84 6.91
CA ARG A 219 -18.20 -5.69 7.11
C ARG A 219 -17.91 -4.60 6.08
N TRP A 220 -16.62 -4.28 5.87
CA TRP A 220 -16.18 -3.34 4.85
C TRP A 220 -16.44 -3.87 3.44
N HIS A 221 -16.30 -5.17 3.22
CA HIS A 221 -16.61 -5.79 1.93
C HIS A 221 -18.09 -5.59 1.58
N VAL A 222 -19.00 -5.92 2.49
CA VAL A 222 -20.44 -5.72 2.28
C VAL A 222 -20.77 -4.24 2.04
N LEU A 223 -20.26 -3.35 2.92
CA LEU A 223 -20.53 -1.92 2.83
C LEU A 223 -20.04 -1.33 1.50
N THR A 224 -18.80 -1.64 1.08
CA THR A 224 -18.24 -1.11 -0.17
C THR A 224 -18.94 -1.69 -1.41
N THR A 225 -19.36 -2.94 -1.36
CA THR A 225 -20.18 -3.54 -2.42
C THR A 225 -21.50 -2.81 -2.58
N LEU A 226 -22.14 -2.44 -1.48
CA LEU A 226 -23.40 -1.70 -1.53
C LEU A 226 -23.20 -0.25 -2.02
N TRP A 227 -22.24 0.47 -1.44
CA TRP A 227 -22.11 1.90 -1.76
C TRP A 227 -21.60 2.17 -3.19
N GLN A 228 -20.84 1.25 -3.79
CA GLN A 228 -20.41 1.45 -5.18
C GLN A 228 -21.58 1.46 -6.18
N HIS A 229 -22.71 0.83 -5.82
CA HIS A 229 -23.94 0.85 -6.63
C HIS A 229 -24.79 2.11 -6.44
N ILE A 230 -24.49 2.94 -5.42
CA ILE A 230 -25.19 4.21 -5.23
C ILE A 230 -24.89 5.11 -6.43
N PRO A 231 -25.93 5.62 -7.15
CA PRO A 231 -25.70 6.54 -8.26
C PRO A 231 -24.90 7.78 -7.85
N ASN A 232 -24.01 8.24 -8.72
CA ASN A 232 -23.12 9.36 -8.38
C ASN A 232 -23.88 10.65 -8.03
N TRP A 233 -25.03 10.88 -8.61
CA TRP A 233 -25.84 12.06 -8.30
C TRP A 233 -26.42 12.02 -6.87
N VAL A 234 -26.71 10.83 -6.34
CA VAL A 234 -27.08 10.61 -4.93
C VAL A 234 -25.86 10.80 -4.04
N TRP A 235 -24.75 10.07 -4.35
CA TRP A 235 -23.52 10.10 -3.56
C TRP A 235 -22.99 11.52 -3.31
N ARG A 236 -23.00 12.36 -4.35
CA ARG A 236 -22.52 13.77 -4.25
C ARG A 236 -23.30 14.63 -3.26
N ARG A 237 -24.52 14.22 -2.87
CA ARG A 237 -25.38 14.94 -1.93
C ARG A 237 -25.42 14.31 -0.54
N MET A 238 -24.83 13.13 -0.37
CA MET A 238 -24.83 12.44 0.91
C MET A 238 -23.87 13.11 1.88
N LYS A 239 -24.36 13.42 3.09
CA LYS A 239 -23.54 13.86 4.21
C LYS A 239 -22.98 12.63 4.94
N LEU A 240 -21.82 12.12 4.50
CA LEU A 240 -21.22 10.89 5.01
C LEU A 240 -20.50 11.05 6.35
N VAL A 241 -20.12 12.28 6.68
CA VAL A 241 -19.48 12.61 7.96
C VAL A 241 -20.13 13.89 8.46
N LYS A 242 -20.63 13.88 9.70
CA LYS A 242 -20.97 15.12 10.38
C LYS A 242 -19.68 15.91 10.54
N ASP A 243 -19.71 17.19 10.17
CA ASP A 243 -18.64 18.13 10.47
C ASP A 243 -18.42 18.10 11.99
N ALA A 244 -17.21 17.65 12.41
CA ALA A 244 -16.77 17.68 13.79
C ALA A 244 -15.94 18.94 14.00
#